data_2e7b4e7bd8aa3e17e1ca853e1686156d
#
_entry.id   2e7b4e7bd8aa3e17e1ca853e1686156d
#
_cell.length_a   1.000
_cell.length_b   1.000
_cell.length_c   1.000
_cell.angle_alpha   90.00
_cell.angle_beta   90.00
_cell.angle_gamma   90.00
#
_symmetry.space_group_name_H-M   'P 1'
#
loop_
_entity.id
_entity.type
_entity.pdbx_description
1 polymer ?
#
loop_
_entity_poly.entity_id
_entity_poly.type
_entity_poly.pdbx_seq_one_letter_code
_entity_poly.pdbx_strand_id
1 'polypeptide(L)'
;MTPRQPQPWQIQSSEILADCRIFKVRKDVVVNPRTRQSHDMFVLEQPNWVNVIPLTSDGQVVMVEQWRHGTRSVHLETPGGLMDDGETPEQCARRELLEETGYDRGSIVRLGAVHPNPAIQNNLQYYILAKDCHKVADPKLDQAEDVMIRLVPLATIPQMIETGKITHGIVIGGFYWLNLYRQKHG
;
A
#
# COMPACT_ATOMS: atom_id res chain seq x y z
N MET A 1 -35.53 -4.71 20.29
CA MET A 1 -34.20 -4.48 20.96
C MET A 1 -33.29 -3.84 19.95
N THR A 2 -32.77 -2.65 20.23
CA THR A 2 -31.77 -2.01 19.36
C THR A 2 -30.52 -2.90 19.35
N PRO A 3 -29.93 -3.23 18.17
CA PRO A 3 -28.73 -4.04 18.11
C PRO A 3 -27.59 -3.36 18.87
N ARG A 4 -26.86 -4.13 19.68
CA ARG A 4 -25.72 -3.63 20.44
C ARG A 4 -24.61 -3.22 19.47
N GLN A 5 -24.11 -1.99 19.55
CA GLN A 5 -22.95 -1.54 18.82
C GLN A 5 -21.64 -1.88 19.57
N PRO A 6 -20.56 -2.28 18.86
CA PRO A 6 -19.24 -2.39 19.45
C PRO A 6 -18.83 -1.08 20.11
N GLN A 7 -18.15 -1.17 21.25
CA GLN A 7 -17.66 -0.02 22.00
C GLN A 7 -16.12 0.00 21.95
N PRO A 8 -15.47 1.19 21.99
CA PRO A 8 -14.04 1.29 22.14
C PRO A 8 -13.55 0.55 23.39
N TRP A 9 -12.39 -0.10 23.27
CA TRP A 9 -11.74 -0.75 24.37
C TRP A 9 -10.84 0.23 25.10
N GLN A 10 -10.86 0.20 26.44
CA GLN A 10 -10.00 1.04 27.26
C GLN A 10 -8.58 0.48 27.26
N ILE A 11 -7.59 1.28 26.87
CA ILE A 11 -6.17 0.95 26.98
C ILE A 11 -5.74 1.25 28.41
N GLN A 12 -5.16 0.26 29.10
CA GLN A 12 -4.59 0.38 30.45
C GLN A 12 -3.10 0.71 30.40
N SER A 13 -2.37 0.10 29.49
CA SER A 13 -0.95 0.35 29.27
C SER A 13 -0.55 -0.01 27.84
N SER A 14 0.55 0.59 27.37
CA SER A 14 1.18 0.29 26.09
C SER A 14 2.68 0.20 26.27
N GLU A 15 3.33 -0.77 25.63
CA GLU A 15 4.79 -0.92 25.60
C GLU A 15 5.28 -1.36 24.23
N ILE A 16 6.45 -0.89 23.82
CA ILE A 16 7.13 -1.37 22.61
C ILE A 16 7.95 -2.60 22.97
N LEU A 17 7.61 -3.73 22.35
CA LEU A 17 8.31 -5.00 22.57
C LEU A 17 9.54 -5.16 21.66
N ALA A 18 9.47 -4.65 20.45
CA ALA A 18 10.56 -4.72 19.48
C ALA A 18 10.53 -3.53 18.52
N ASP A 19 11.71 -3.07 18.11
CA ASP A 19 11.90 -2.12 17.02
C ASP A 19 12.60 -2.84 15.87
N CYS A 20 11.88 -3.02 14.75
CA CYS A 20 12.34 -3.74 13.55
C CYS A 20 12.73 -2.76 12.42
N ARG A 21 13.00 -1.50 12.71
CA ARG A 21 13.33 -0.39 11.79
C ARG A 21 12.13 0.05 10.95
N ILE A 22 11.58 -0.83 10.10
CA ILE A 22 10.45 -0.54 9.21
C ILE A 22 9.09 -0.58 9.94
N PHE A 23 9.03 -1.23 11.11
CA PHE A 23 7.87 -1.24 12.00
C PHE A 23 8.30 -1.53 13.44
N LYS A 24 7.45 -1.17 14.40
CA LYS A 24 7.58 -1.56 15.81
C LYS A 24 6.48 -2.52 16.20
N VAL A 25 6.79 -3.45 17.10
CA VAL A 25 5.78 -4.29 17.73
C VAL A 25 5.38 -3.67 19.05
N ARG A 26 4.14 -3.16 19.14
CA ARG A 26 3.55 -2.63 20.36
C ARG A 26 2.60 -3.64 20.98
N LYS A 27 2.68 -3.80 22.29
CA LYS A 27 1.69 -4.51 23.08
C LYS A 27 0.83 -3.51 23.87
N ASP A 28 -0.48 -3.61 23.72
CA ASP A 28 -1.47 -2.88 24.51
C ASP A 28 -2.19 -3.82 25.45
N VAL A 29 -2.25 -3.49 26.74
CA VAL A 29 -3.15 -4.15 27.69
C VAL A 29 -4.47 -3.41 27.66
N VAL A 30 -5.54 -4.09 27.24
CA VAL A 30 -6.84 -3.46 26.99
C VAL A 30 -7.96 -4.18 27.74
N VAL A 31 -9.03 -3.45 28.12
CA VAL A 31 -10.20 -3.99 28.78
C VAL A 31 -11.35 -4.15 27.78
N ASN A 32 -11.83 -5.37 27.64
CA ASN A 32 -13.02 -5.66 26.83
C ASN A 32 -14.27 -5.02 27.48
N PRO A 33 -14.97 -4.10 26.83
CA PRO A 33 -16.11 -3.38 27.41
C PRO A 33 -17.30 -4.30 27.72
N ARG A 34 -17.40 -5.47 27.09
CA ARG A 34 -18.47 -6.44 27.30
C ARG A 34 -18.20 -7.36 28.51
N THR A 35 -16.97 -7.92 28.57
CA THR A 35 -16.63 -8.94 29.58
C THR A 35 -15.92 -8.37 30.80
N ARG A 36 -15.40 -7.14 30.71
CA ARG A 36 -14.57 -6.48 31.70
C ARG A 36 -13.23 -7.17 31.96
N GLN A 37 -12.87 -8.13 31.12
CA GLN A 37 -11.59 -8.84 31.22
C GLN A 37 -10.50 -8.08 30.47
N SER A 38 -9.28 -8.13 31.00
CA SER A 38 -8.08 -7.59 30.35
C SER A 38 -7.53 -8.58 29.34
N HIS A 39 -6.99 -8.06 28.24
CA HIS A 39 -6.37 -8.83 27.17
C HIS A 39 -5.13 -8.10 26.65
N ASP A 40 -4.12 -8.87 26.25
CA ASP A 40 -2.96 -8.35 25.52
C ASP A 40 -3.28 -8.30 24.02
N MET A 41 -3.13 -7.13 23.40
CA MET A 41 -3.27 -6.92 21.96
C MET A 41 -1.94 -6.48 21.38
N PHE A 42 -1.61 -7.01 20.20
CA PHE A 42 -0.35 -6.71 19.52
C PHE A 42 -0.63 -5.92 18.25
N VAL A 43 0.11 -4.82 18.10
CA VAL A 43 -0.03 -3.88 16.97
C VAL A 43 1.33 -3.69 16.31
N LEU A 44 1.35 -3.72 14.99
CA LEU A 44 2.48 -3.30 14.18
C LEU A 44 2.34 -1.79 13.91
N GLU A 45 3.16 -0.99 14.58
CA GLU A 45 3.26 0.45 14.33
C GLU A 45 4.23 0.70 13.19
N GLN A 46 3.77 1.42 12.16
CA GLN A 46 4.57 1.67 10.99
C GLN A 46 4.14 2.96 10.28
N PRO A 47 5.01 3.55 9.45
CA PRO A 47 4.65 4.66 8.59
C PRO A 47 3.48 4.33 7.66
N ASN A 48 2.84 5.36 7.14
CA ASN A 48 1.87 5.18 6.06
C ASN A 48 2.57 4.71 4.78
N TRP A 49 1.82 4.04 3.92
CA TRP A 49 2.29 3.50 2.65
C TRP A 49 1.63 4.19 1.48
N VAL A 50 2.36 4.24 0.39
CA VAL A 50 1.83 4.67 -0.92
C VAL A 50 1.98 3.53 -1.91
N ASN A 51 0.97 3.37 -2.75
CA ASN A 51 0.98 2.52 -3.93
C ASN A 51 0.58 3.36 -5.13
N VAL A 52 1.40 3.35 -6.16
CA VAL A 52 1.22 4.19 -7.36
C VAL A 52 0.73 3.32 -8.49
N ILE A 53 -0.27 3.77 -9.23
CA ILE A 53 -0.71 3.15 -10.48
C ILE A 53 -0.28 4.06 -11.63
N PRO A 54 0.91 3.82 -12.21
CA PRO A 54 1.42 4.66 -13.29
C PRO A 54 0.87 4.18 -14.63
N LEU A 55 0.14 5.05 -15.32
CA LEU A 55 -0.37 4.82 -16.66
C LEU A 55 0.43 5.62 -17.67
N THR A 56 0.90 4.95 -18.71
CA THR A 56 1.45 5.58 -19.90
C THR A 56 0.34 6.06 -20.83
N SER A 57 0.66 6.97 -21.75
CA SER A 57 -0.32 7.51 -22.70
C SER A 57 -0.88 6.46 -23.69
N ASP A 58 -0.17 5.34 -23.88
CA ASP A 58 -0.60 4.21 -24.71
C ASP A 58 -1.33 3.11 -23.91
N GLY A 59 -1.69 3.39 -22.62
CA GLY A 59 -2.54 2.51 -21.82
C GLY A 59 -1.82 1.34 -21.15
N GLN A 60 -0.49 1.41 -21.00
CA GLN A 60 0.27 0.46 -20.20
C GLN A 60 0.30 0.90 -18.74
N VAL A 61 0.32 -0.07 -17.82
CA VAL A 61 0.66 0.13 -16.41
C VAL A 61 2.14 -0.17 -16.23
N VAL A 62 2.90 0.75 -15.63
CA VAL A 62 4.28 0.49 -15.24
C VAL A 62 4.24 -0.31 -13.94
N MET A 63 4.57 -1.58 -14.02
CA MET A 63 4.60 -2.51 -12.89
C MET A 63 6.03 -2.93 -12.58
N VAL A 64 6.21 -3.53 -11.40
CA VAL A 64 7.49 -4.03 -10.92
C VAL A 64 7.35 -5.50 -10.48
N GLU A 65 8.32 -6.32 -10.81
CA GLU A 65 8.50 -7.65 -10.21
C GLU A 65 9.53 -7.55 -9.11
N GLN A 66 9.19 -8.01 -7.91
CA GLN A 66 10.04 -7.93 -6.73
C GLN A 66 9.89 -9.18 -5.85
N TRP A 67 11.00 -9.63 -5.26
CA TRP A 67 10.99 -10.69 -4.26
C TRP A 67 10.41 -10.19 -2.93
N ARG A 68 9.41 -10.87 -2.39
CA ARG A 68 8.80 -10.56 -1.10
C ARG A 68 9.15 -11.63 -0.06
N HIS A 69 9.88 -11.20 0.97
CA HIS A 69 10.39 -12.09 2.03
C HIS A 69 9.27 -12.78 2.82
N GLY A 70 8.13 -12.12 3.03
CA GLY A 70 7.00 -12.67 3.76
C GLY A 70 6.39 -13.90 3.10
N THR A 71 6.28 -13.90 1.78
CA THR A 71 5.74 -15.02 0.98
C THR A 71 6.82 -15.91 0.36
N ARG A 72 8.08 -15.48 0.40
CA ARG A 72 9.23 -16.12 -0.24
C ARG A 72 8.99 -16.40 -1.73
N SER A 73 8.46 -15.41 -2.44
CA SER A 73 8.14 -15.50 -3.86
C SER A 73 8.27 -14.15 -4.55
N VAL A 74 8.39 -14.17 -5.87
CA VAL A 74 8.35 -12.96 -6.71
C VAL A 74 6.90 -12.57 -6.92
N HIS A 75 6.60 -11.29 -6.75
CA HIS A 75 5.28 -10.73 -6.98
C HIS A 75 5.35 -9.66 -8.08
N LEU A 76 4.30 -9.61 -8.89
CA LEU A 76 4.06 -8.53 -9.83
C LEU A 76 3.19 -7.47 -9.13
N GLU A 77 3.74 -6.27 -8.97
CA GLU A 77 3.16 -5.20 -8.16
C GLU A 77 3.19 -3.87 -8.90
N THR A 78 2.52 -2.89 -8.36
CA THR A 78 2.68 -1.49 -8.75
C THR A 78 3.72 -0.83 -7.85
N PRO A 79 4.49 0.16 -8.32
CA PRO A 79 5.49 0.86 -7.52
C PRO A 79 4.92 1.44 -6.24
N GLY A 80 5.73 1.55 -5.21
CA GLY A 80 5.33 2.18 -3.96
C GLY A 80 6.19 1.81 -2.77
N GLY A 81 6.06 2.57 -1.70
CA GLY A 81 6.88 2.39 -0.51
C GLY A 81 6.35 3.11 0.71
N LEU A 82 7.24 3.29 1.68
CA LEU A 82 6.97 3.99 2.92
C LEU A 82 7.01 5.51 2.71
N MET A 83 6.09 6.21 3.35
CA MET A 83 6.15 7.66 3.40
C MET A 83 7.21 8.12 4.40
N ASP A 84 8.04 9.07 4.00
CA ASP A 84 8.96 9.76 4.88
C ASP A 84 8.22 10.78 5.77
N ASP A 85 8.86 11.17 6.89
CA ASP A 85 8.31 12.16 7.81
C ASP A 85 8.08 13.51 7.10
N GLY A 86 6.85 13.99 7.15
CA GLY A 86 6.43 15.24 6.53
C GLY A 86 6.15 15.16 5.02
N GLU A 87 6.31 14.00 4.40
CA GLU A 87 5.99 13.79 2.99
C GLU A 87 4.47 13.65 2.78
N THR A 88 3.95 14.27 1.73
CA THR A 88 2.57 14.01 1.30
C THR A 88 2.49 12.72 0.48
N PRO A 89 1.32 12.04 0.42
CA PRO A 89 1.17 10.85 -0.42
C PRO A 89 1.53 11.07 -1.89
N GLU A 90 1.28 12.25 -2.43
CA GLU A 90 1.62 12.61 -3.81
C GLU A 90 3.13 12.79 -4.02
N GLN A 91 3.83 13.32 -3.03
CA GLN A 91 5.30 13.47 -3.08
C GLN A 91 5.96 12.10 -3.01
N CYS A 92 5.55 11.25 -2.04
CA CYS A 92 5.99 9.88 -1.93
C CYS A 92 5.75 9.10 -3.23
N ALA A 93 4.55 9.21 -3.81
CA ALA A 93 4.22 8.54 -5.07
C ALA A 93 5.18 8.91 -6.22
N ARG A 94 5.54 10.19 -6.34
CA ARG A 94 6.49 10.63 -7.38
C ARG A 94 7.90 10.13 -7.11
N ARG A 95 8.35 10.19 -5.85
CA ARG A 95 9.67 9.73 -5.46
C ARG A 95 9.83 8.23 -5.76
N GLU A 96 8.93 7.40 -5.23
CA GLU A 96 8.96 5.95 -5.41
C GLU A 96 8.83 5.54 -6.89
N LEU A 97 7.92 6.18 -7.64
CA LEU A 97 7.77 5.90 -9.07
C LEU A 97 9.07 6.19 -9.83
N LEU A 98 9.72 7.32 -9.54
CA LEU A 98 10.96 7.70 -10.20
C LEU A 98 12.13 6.79 -9.78
N GLU A 99 12.27 6.49 -8.49
CA GLU A 99 13.36 5.68 -7.93
C GLU A 99 13.28 4.24 -8.42
N GLU A 100 12.12 3.59 -8.31
CA GLU A 100 11.94 2.20 -8.70
C GLU A 100 11.89 1.97 -10.22
N THR A 101 11.40 2.95 -10.98
CA THR A 101 11.10 2.71 -12.40
C THR A 101 11.75 3.68 -13.39
N GLY A 102 12.18 4.84 -12.93
CA GLY A 102 12.64 5.91 -13.82
C GLY A 102 11.52 6.60 -14.60
N TYR A 103 10.23 6.33 -14.27
CA TYR A 103 9.08 7.00 -14.87
C TYR A 103 8.62 8.19 -14.04
N ASP A 104 8.16 9.25 -14.69
CA ASP A 104 7.59 10.45 -14.05
C ASP A 104 6.84 11.30 -15.10
N ARG A 105 6.66 12.60 -14.79
CA ARG A 105 6.02 13.68 -15.57
C ARG A 105 4.54 13.50 -15.84
N GLY A 106 3.90 12.52 -15.21
CA GLY A 106 2.46 12.36 -15.25
C GLY A 106 1.71 13.33 -14.33
N SER A 107 0.42 13.51 -14.56
CA SER A 107 -0.45 14.17 -13.58
C SER A 107 -0.78 13.20 -12.45
N ILE A 108 -0.75 13.70 -11.22
CA ILE A 108 -1.00 12.90 -10.00
C ILE A 108 -2.43 13.11 -9.52
N VAL A 109 -3.13 12.01 -9.22
CA VAL A 109 -4.48 12.02 -8.66
C VAL A 109 -4.54 11.07 -7.47
N ARG A 110 -4.92 11.57 -6.29
CA ARG A 110 -5.22 10.71 -5.15
C ARG A 110 -6.54 9.98 -5.39
N LEU A 111 -6.52 8.65 -5.41
CA LEU A 111 -7.71 7.82 -5.59
C LEU A 111 -8.43 7.59 -4.26
N GLY A 112 -7.67 7.32 -3.19
CA GLY A 112 -8.21 7.06 -1.87
C GLY A 112 -7.17 6.54 -0.88
N ALA A 113 -7.68 6.14 0.29
CA ALA A 113 -6.86 5.50 1.33
C ALA A 113 -7.66 4.41 2.03
N VAL A 114 -6.97 3.41 2.55
CA VAL A 114 -7.54 2.31 3.34
C VAL A 114 -6.65 1.96 4.51
N HIS A 115 -7.20 1.25 5.49
CA HIS A 115 -6.39 0.52 6.46
C HIS A 115 -6.07 -0.86 5.88
N PRO A 116 -4.79 -1.19 5.61
CA PRO A 116 -4.43 -2.45 4.93
C PRO A 116 -4.77 -3.68 5.79
N ASN A 117 -4.57 -3.59 7.09
CA ASN A 117 -4.96 -4.63 8.03
C ASN A 117 -5.30 -4.03 9.42
N PRO A 118 -6.50 -3.45 9.59
CA PRO A 118 -6.88 -2.75 10.83
C PRO A 118 -6.93 -3.64 12.08
N ALA A 119 -6.84 -4.96 11.92
CA ALA A 119 -6.79 -5.87 13.06
C ALA A 119 -5.47 -5.82 13.82
N ILE A 120 -4.37 -5.50 13.15
CA ILE A 120 -3.02 -5.52 13.73
C ILE A 120 -2.11 -4.39 13.26
N GLN A 121 -2.56 -3.51 12.35
CA GLN A 121 -1.76 -2.41 11.80
C GLN A 121 -2.44 -1.08 12.04
N ASN A 122 -1.65 -0.04 12.32
CA ASN A 122 -2.16 1.30 12.61
C ASN A 122 -2.07 2.27 11.42
N ASN A 123 -1.38 1.89 10.34
CA ASN A 123 -1.09 2.77 9.22
C ASN A 123 -2.23 2.85 8.20
N LEU A 124 -2.13 3.87 7.33
CA LEU A 124 -2.91 4.00 6.12
C LEU A 124 -2.10 3.57 4.90
N GLN A 125 -2.79 2.99 3.93
CA GLN A 125 -2.33 2.75 2.57
C GLN A 125 -3.01 3.74 1.64
N TYR A 126 -2.23 4.62 0.99
CA TYR A 126 -2.73 5.55 -0.02
C TYR A 126 -2.59 4.97 -1.42
N TYR A 127 -3.58 5.23 -2.27
CA TYR A 127 -3.59 4.87 -3.68
C TYR A 127 -3.53 6.11 -4.54
N ILE A 128 -2.54 6.16 -5.41
CA ILE A 128 -2.23 7.31 -6.27
C ILE A 128 -2.23 6.85 -7.73
N LEU A 129 -2.96 7.56 -8.57
CA LEU A 129 -2.88 7.41 -10.02
C LEU A 129 -1.89 8.44 -10.58
N ALA A 130 -0.91 7.99 -11.35
CA ALA A 130 -0.06 8.83 -12.15
C ALA A 130 -0.40 8.62 -13.63
N LYS A 131 -0.90 9.67 -14.32
CA LYS A 131 -1.34 9.58 -15.71
C LYS A 131 -0.29 10.15 -16.66
N ASP A 132 -0.22 9.58 -17.87
CA ASP A 132 0.66 10.01 -18.94
C ASP A 132 2.15 9.97 -18.56
N CYS A 133 2.50 8.95 -17.77
CA CYS A 133 3.88 8.71 -17.37
C CYS A 133 4.75 8.27 -18.55
N HIS A 134 5.99 8.72 -18.56
CA HIS A 134 6.99 8.25 -19.51
C HIS A 134 8.35 8.10 -18.81
N LYS A 135 9.22 7.28 -19.39
CA LYS A 135 10.56 7.06 -18.84
C LYS A 135 11.39 8.33 -19.00
N VAL A 136 11.93 8.84 -17.89
CA VAL A 136 12.73 10.09 -17.83
C VAL A 136 14.15 9.83 -17.34
N ALA A 137 14.40 8.70 -16.67
CA ALA A 137 15.68 8.33 -16.11
C ALA A 137 15.84 6.81 -16.05
N ASP A 138 17.00 6.33 -15.66
CA ASP A 138 17.17 4.95 -15.20
C ASP A 138 16.78 4.84 -13.71
N PRO A 139 16.28 3.67 -13.26
CA PRO A 139 15.95 3.44 -11.85
C PRO A 139 17.16 3.71 -10.94
N LYS A 140 16.87 4.16 -9.73
CA LYS A 140 17.87 4.37 -8.67
C LYS A 140 17.46 3.56 -7.45
N LEU A 141 17.67 2.25 -7.54
CA LEU A 141 17.28 1.31 -6.49
C LEU A 141 18.20 1.45 -5.26
N ASP A 142 17.63 1.26 -4.09
CA ASP A 142 18.36 1.11 -2.86
C ASP A 142 19.19 -0.19 -2.85
N GLN A 143 20.19 -0.29 -1.95
CA GLN A 143 21.07 -1.47 -1.87
C GLN A 143 20.30 -2.78 -1.55
N ALA A 144 19.14 -2.68 -0.94
CA ALA A 144 18.27 -3.81 -0.58
C ALA A 144 17.17 -4.11 -1.59
N GLU A 145 17.09 -3.32 -2.67
CA GLU A 145 16.06 -3.45 -3.69
C GLU A 145 16.63 -4.17 -4.93
N ASP A 146 15.84 -5.13 -5.39
CA ASP A 146 16.04 -5.84 -6.66
C ASP A 146 14.69 -5.89 -7.38
N VAL A 147 14.50 -4.98 -8.32
CA VAL A 147 13.22 -4.72 -8.97
C VAL A 147 13.37 -4.82 -10.49
N MET A 148 12.45 -5.53 -11.14
CA MET A 148 12.37 -5.63 -12.60
C MET A 148 11.10 -4.94 -13.12
N ILE A 149 11.26 -3.96 -14.01
CA ILE A 149 10.14 -3.21 -14.59
C ILE A 149 9.39 -4.05 -15.62
N ARG A 150 8.05 -3.99 -15.58
CA ARG A 150 7.13 -4.61 -16.54
C ARG A 150 6.12 -3.59 -17.04
N LEU A 151 5.98 -3.45 -18.34
CA LEU A 151 4.87 -2.74 -18.95
C LEU A 151 3.74 -3.72 -19.23
N VAL A 152 2.58 -3.50 -18.61
CA VAL A 152 1.44 -4.41 -18.67
C VAL A 152 0.23 -3.66 -19.20
N PRO A 153 -0.42 -4.13 -20.27
CA PRO A 153 -1.65 -3.50 -20.77
C PRO A 153 -2.72 -3.45 -19.67
N LEU A 154 -3.26 -2.27 -19.35
CA LEU A 154 -4.27 -2.11 -18.31
C LEU A 154 -5.46 -3.04 -18.49
N ALA A 155 -5.85 -3.32 -19.75
CA ALA A 155 -6.96 -4.20 -20.08
C ALA A 155 -6.74 -5.66 -19.64
N THR A 156 -5.48 -6.09 -19.42
CA THR A 156 -5.15 -7.48 -19.01
C THR A 156 -5.14 -7.66 -17.50
N ILE A 157 -5.11 -6.59 -16.72
CA ILE A 157 -5.03 -6.63 -15.25
C ILE A 157 -6.15 -7.48 -14.61
N PRO A 158 -7.43 -7.34 -15.01
CA PRO A 158 -8.50 -8.15 -14.41
C PRO A 158 -8.24 -9.66 -14.55
N GLN A 159 -7.83 -10.12 -15.75
CA GLN A 159 -7.50 -11.50 -15.99
C GLN A 159 -6.28 -11.96 -15.18
N MET A 160 -5.28 -11.08 -15.00
CA MET A 160 -4.09 -11.41 -14.20
C MET A 160 -4.41 -11.58 -12.72
N ILE A 161 -5.38 -10.82 -12.20
CA ILE A 161 -5.93 -10.98 -10.85
C ILE A 161 -6.71 -12.30 -10.75
N GLU A 162 -7.64 -12.56 -11.68
CA GLU A 162 -8.47 -13.76 -11.71
C GLU A 162 -7.63 -15.04 -11.76
N THR A 163 -6.57 -15.04 -12.55
CA THR A 163 -5.67 -16.20 -12.72
C THR A 163 -4.58 -16.31 -11.65
N GLY A 164 -4.55 -15.41 -10.67
CA GLY A 164 -3.57 -15.42 -9.56
C GLY A 164 -2.15 -15.01 -9.97
N LYS A 165 -1.97 -14.31 -11.09
CA LYS A 165 -0.69 -13.67 -11.45
C LYS A 165 -0.42 -12.41 -10.63
N ILE A 166 -1.46 -11.71 -10.21
CA ILE A 166 -1.42 -10.60 -9.26
C ILE A 166 -2.17 -11.05 -8.02
N THR A 167 -1.44 -11.26 -6.91
CA THR A 167 -2.01 -11.78 -5.66
C THR A 167 -1.84 -10.83 -4.48
N HIS A 168 -1.05 -9.76 -4.64
CA HIS A 168 -0.83 -8.78 -3.57
C HIS A 168 -2.11 -7.95 -3.34
N GLY A 169 -2.72 -8.10 -2.15
CA GLY A 169 -4.02 -7.48 -1.83
C GLY A 169 -4.03 -5.95 -1.93
N ILE A 170 -2.91 -5.29 -1.58
CA ILE A 170 -2.77 -3.83 -1.72
C ILE A 170 -2.82 -3.43 -3.20
N VAL A 171 -2.11 -4.15 -4.07
CA VAL A 171 -2.10 -3.90 -5.52
C VAL A 171 -3.50 -4.08 -6.12
N ILE A 172 -4.19 -5.16 -5.74
CA ILE A 172 -5.59 -5.42 -6.17
C ILE A 172 -6.50 -4.28 -5.70
N GLY A 173 -6.34 -3.83 -4.45
CA GLY A 173 -7.07 -2.67 -3.92
C GLY A 173 -6.85 -1.40 -4.74
N GLY A 174 -5.62 -1.16 -5.19
CA GLY A 174 -5.28 -0.04 -6.06
C GLY A 174 -6.04 -0.09 -7.39
N PHE A 175 -6.06 -1.23 -8.05
CA PHE A 175 -6.82 -1.39 -9.30
C PHE A 175 -8.34 -1.28 -9.10
N TYR A 176 -8.87 -1.67 -7.95
CA TYR A 176 -10.27 -1.42 -7.61
C TYR A 176 -10.55 0.09 -7.50
N TRP A 177 -9.69 0.86 -6.81
CA TRP A 177 -9.82 2.32 -6.73
C TRP A 177 -9.69 2.99 -8.09
N LEU A 178 -8.78 2.53 -8.95
CA LEU A 178 -8.67 3.00 -10.33
C LEU A 178 -9.97 2.75 -11.11
N ASN A 179 -10.58 1.58 -10.95
CA ASN A 179 -11.85 1.26 -11.59
C ASN A 179 -12.97 2.21 -11.15
N LEU A 180 -13.10 2.49 -9.85
CA LEU A 180 -14.07 3.47 -9.32
C LEU A 180 -13.82 4.88 -9.87
N TYR A 181 -12.55 5.29 -9.99
CA TYR A 181 -12.19 6.57 -10.57
C TYR A 181 -12.63 6.65 -12.05
N ARG A 182 -12.33 5.62 -12.84
CA ARG A 182 -12.70 5.57 -14.27
C ARG A 182 -14.21 5.58 -14.50
N GLN A 183 -14.99 4.94 -13.66
CA GLN A 183 -16.46 4.98 -13.72
C GLN A 183 -17.04 6.39 -13.53
N LYS A 184 -16.31 7.27 -12.83
CA LYS A 184 -16.75 8.65 -12.56
C LYS A 184 -16.24 9.67 -13.58
N HIS A 185 -15.13 9.37 -14.27
CA HIS A 185 -14.40 10.36 -15.07
C HIS A 185 -14.10 9.90 -16.51
N GLY A 186 -14.37 8.65 -16.84
CA GLY A 186 -14.27 8.05 -18.17
C GLY A 186 -15.62 7.98 -18.78
#